data_3541d2a367af352a7e96ee3462f2791d
#
_entry.id   3541d2a367af352a7e96ee3462f2791d
#
_cell.length_a   1.000
_cell.length_b   1.000
_cell.length_c   1.000
_cell.angle_alpha   90.00
_cell.angle_beta   90.00
_cell.angle_gamma   90.00
#
_symmetry.space_group_name_H-M   'P 1'
#
loop_
_entity.id
_entity.type
_entity.pdbx_description
1 polymer ?
#
loop_
_entity_poly.entity_id
_entity_poly.type
_entity_poly.pdbx_seq_one_letter_code
_entity_poly.pdbx_strand_id
1 'polypeptide(L)'
;MKKNFVNLALGAFFLTGMWACQSQKNNLVFEHQGDTLTVVHIKNPSKYLLLPIQESSNEGKVKLVTGSPADMPMDVRLAVDSVEYYVPFELPQGAKEATVTIGKVAANAVCWEHIQLSDTFNTANTDYYRPVYHHTPLYGWMNDANGLVYKDGEYHLYFQYNPYGSKWGNMHWGHSVSKDLIHWDHLNPAIARDTLGHIFSGSTVVDKNNSAGYGKDAIIAFYTSASDEHGQIQCMAYSNDNGRTYTKYEKNPILTPFDGLKDFRDPKVFWYEPAQKW
;
A
#
# COMPACT_ATOMS: atom_id res chain seq x y z
N MET A 1 62.82 -7.24 -8.41
CA MET A 1 62.01 -8.20 -7.65
C MET A 1 60.93 -7.46 -6.89
N LYS A 2 59.69 -7.42 -7.40
CA LYS A 2 58.46 -7.12 -6.67
C LYS A 2 57.37 -7.92 -7.35
N LYS A 3 56.95 -9.04 -6.75
CA LYS A 3 55.87 -9.88 -7.19
C LYS A 3 54.72 -9.77 -6.19
N ASN A 4 53.54 -9.44 -6.73
CA ASN A 4 52.22 -9.98 -6.44
C ASN A 4 51.70 -10.00 -4.98
N PHE A 5 50.81 -9.06 -4.69
CA PHE A 5 49.71 -9.24 -3.77
C PHE A 5 48.47 -8.48 -4.35
N VAL A 6 47.79 -9.08 -5.28
CA VAL A 6 46.42 -8.75 -5.65
C VAL A 6 45.77 -10.04 -6.17
N ASN A 7 45.07 -10.74 -5.32
CA ASN A 7 44.04 -11.72 -5.68
C ASN A 7 43.63 -12.54 -4.44
N LEU A 8 42.88 -11.94 -3.50
CA LEU A 8 42.15 -12.72 -2.51
C LEU A 8 40.88 -12.02 -1.97
N ALA A 9 40.39 -10.95 -2.60
CA ALA A 9 39.23 -10.23 -2.11
C ALA A 9 37.93 -10.48 -2.91
N LEU A 10 37.98 -11.13 -4.07
CA LEU A 10 36.77 -11.36 -4.92
C LEU A 10 36.01 -12.66 -4.63
N GLY A 11 36.58 -13.59 -3.87
CA GLY A 11 35.94 -14.89 -3.61
C GLY A 11 34.93 -14.89 -2.45
N ALA A 12 35.03 -13.97 -1.52
CA ALA A 12 34.22 -13.97 -0.30
C ALA A 12 32.82 -13.30 -0.49
N PHE A 13 32.70 -12.37 -1.44
CA PHE A 13 31.42 -11.68 -1.69
C PHE A 13 30.40 -12.52 -2.44
N PHE A 14 30.84 -13.45 -3.29
CA PHE A 14 29.93 -14.35 -4.03
C PHE A 14 29.38 -15.49 -3.16
N LEU A 15 30.13 -15.97 -2.18
CA LEU A 15 29.70 -17.05 -1.29
C LEU A 15 28.69 -16.58 -0.25
N THR A 16 28.78 -15.33 0.24
CA THR A 16 27.81 -14.80 1.21
C THR A 16 26.46 -14.48 0.57
N GLY A 17 26.44 -14.02 -0.70
CA GLY A 17 25.18 -13.77 -1.44
C GLY A 17 24.42 -15.06 -1.77
N MET A 18 25.10 -16.14 -2.12
CA MET A 18 24.49 -17.44 -2.39
C MET A 18 23.96 -18.10 -1.11
N TRP A 19 24.64 -17.95 0.03
CA TRP A 19 24.17 -18.50 1.31
C TRP A 19 22.95 -17.74 1.85
N ALA A 20 22.91 -16.42 1.70
CA ALA A 20 21.74 -15.61 2.10
C ALA A 20 20.51 -15.96 1.26
N CYS A 21 20.65 -16.14 -0.05
CA CYS A 21 19.57 -16.51 -0.94
C CYS A 21 19.05 -17.93 -0.67
N GLN A 22 19.95 -18.87 -0.31
CA GLN A 22 19.58 -20.26 -0.03
C GLN A 22 18.92 -20.40 1.36
N SER A 23 19.30 -19.59 2.36
CA SER A 23 18.66 -19.56 3.67
C SER A 23 17.25 -18.94 3.63
N GLN A 24 17.01 -17.99 2.75
CA GLN A 24 15.68 -17.38 2.59
C GLN A 24 14.66 -18.31 1.92
N LYS A 25 15.07 -19.15 0.97
CA LYS A 25 14.20 -20.17 0.37
C LYS A 25 13.71 -21.21 1.38
N ASN A 26 14.45 -21.48 2.44
CA ASN A 26 14.05 -22.39 3.52
C ASN A 26 12.96 -21.80 4.45
N ASN A 27 12.72 -20.49 4.40
CA ASN A 27 11.71 -19.81 5.20
C ASN A 27 10.36 -19.69 4.49
N LEU A 28 10.27 -20.03 3.21
CA LEU A 28 9.04 -20.02 2.40
C LEU A 28 8.64 -21.44 2.03
N VAL A 29 7.44 -21.85 2.40
CA VAL A 29 6.85 -23.13 2.00
C VAL A 29 5.55 -22.84 1.26
N PHE A 30 5.47 -23.32 0.02
CA PHE A 30 4.28 -23.18 -0.83
C PHE A 30 3.48 -24.46 -0.79
N GLU A 31 2.24 -24.38 -0.33
CA GLU A 31 1.28 -25.48 -0.32
C GLU A 31 0.19 -25.19 -1.36
N HIS A 32 0.28 -25.86 -2.53
CA HIS A 32 -0.73 -25.75 -3.57
C HIS A 32 -1.97 -26.56 -3.20
N GLN A 33 -3.12 -25.88 -3.12
CA GLN A 33 -4.42 -26.47 -2.79
C GLN A 33 -5.33 -26.41 -4.05
N GLY A 34 -5.38 -27.51 -4.80
CA GLY A 34 -6.03 -27.54 -6.11
C GLY A 34 -5.26 -26.73 -7.15
N ASP A 35 -5.96 -26.23 -8.17
CA ASP A 35 -5.33 -25.63 -9.36
C ASP A 35 -4.93 -24.17 -9.21
N THR A 36 -5.56 -23.44 -8.29
CA THR A 36 -5.44 -21.96 -8.28
C THR A 36 -5.36 -21.33 -6.88
N LEU A 37 -5.24 -22.11 -5.81
CA LEU A 37 -5.05 -21.61 -4.46
C LEU A 37 -3.71 -22.12 -3.92
N THR A 38 -2.93 -21.22 -3.38
CA THR A 38 -1.66 -21.54 -2.70
C THR A 38 -1.65 -20.90 -1.32
N VAL A 39 -1.28 -21.68 -0.31
CA VAL A 39 -0.96 -21.18 1.03
C VAL A 39 0.55 -21.04 1.12
N VAL A 40 1.02 -19.86 1.45
CA VAL A 40 2.43 -19.55 1.64
C VAL A 40 2.68 -19.47 3.14
N HIS A 41 3.39 -20.46 3.69
CA HIS A 41 3.84 -20.47 5.08
C HIS A 41 5.22 -19.82 5.17
N ILE A 42 5.34 -18.82 6.01
CA ILE A 42 6.53 -17.98 6.15
C ILE A 42 7.07 -18.12 7.58
N LYS A 43 8.32 -18.55 7.70
CA LYS A 43 9.05 -18.58 8.97
C LYS A 43 9.99 -17.39 9.07
N ASN A 44 10.04 -16.74 10.23
CA ASN A 44 10.86 -15.56 10.49
C ASN A 44 10.70 -14.53 9.34
N PRO A 45 9.50 -13.95 9.17
CA PRO A 45 9.22 -13.07 8.05
C PRO A 45 10.15 -11.85 8.06
N SER A 46 10.69 -11.51 6.89
CA SER A 46 11.29 -10.21 6.61
C SER A 46 10.23 -9.13 6.53
N LYS A 47 10.63 -7.87 6.34
CA LYS A 47 9.69 -6.75 6.22
C LYS A 47 8.70 -6.93 5.08
N TYR A 48 9.15 -7.50 3.97
CA TYR A 48 8.37 -7.66 2.75
C TYR A 48 8.40 -9.08 2.21
N LEU A 49 7.27 -9.50 1.66
CA LEU A 49 7.18 -10.53 0.63
C LEU A 49 7.20 -9.80 -0.73
N LEU A 50 8.27 -9.93 -1.48
CA LEU A 50 8.37 -9.36 -2.81
C LEU A 50 7.60 -10.23 -3.79
N LEU A 51 6.57 -9.64 -4.40
CA LEU A 51 5.68 -10.28 -5.35
C LEU A 51 6.11 -9.95 -6.78
N PRO A 52 6.44 -10.96 -7.61
CA PRO A 52 6.80 -10.76 -9.01
C PRO A 52 5.55 -10.47 -9.85
N ILE A 53 5.59 -9.41 -10.64
CA ILE A 53 4.46 -8.89 -11.42
C ILE A 53 4.64 -9.16 -12.90
N GLN A 54 3.52 -9.47 -13.55
CA GLN A 54 3.34 -9.46 -15.00
C GLN A 54 2.02 -8.74 -15.31
N GLU A 55 2.09 -7.54 -15.86
CA GLU A 55 0.92 -6.67 -16.04
C GLU A 55 -0.14 -7.20 -17.03
N SER A 56 0.24 -8.12 -17.87
CA SER A 56 -0.69 -8.83 -18.79
C SER A 56 -1.45 -9.98 -18.11
N SER A 57 -1.03 -10.42 -16.92
CA SER A 57 -1.69 -11.50 -16.18
C SER A 57 -3.04 -11.08 -15.61
N ASN A 58 -3.90 -12.07 -15.38
CA ASN A 58 -5.12 -11.87 -14.61
C ASN A 58 -4.80 -11.58 -13.14
N GLU A 59 -5.73 -10.89 -12.45
CA GLU A 59 -5.62 -10.59 -11.04
C GLU A 59 -5.75 -11.84 -10.18
N GLY A 60 -4.69 -12.14 -9.43
CA GLY A 60 -4.71 -13.03 -8.28
C GLY A 60 -5.21 -12.32 -7.04
N LYS A 61 -5.50 -13.07 -5.99
CA LYS A 61 -5.98 -12.57 -4.69
C LYS A 61 -4.93 -12.87 -3.62
N VAL A 62 -4.15 -11.88 -3.22
CA VAL A 62 -3.10 -12.03 -2.19
C VAL A 62 -3.64 -11.52 -0.86
N LYS A 63 -3.67 -12.38 0.16
CA LYS A 63 -4.22 -12.05 1.47
C LYS A 63 -3.29 -12.49 2.60
N LEU A 64 -2.91 -11.57 3.47
CA LEU A 64 -2.30 -11.89 4.76
C LEU A 64 -3.39 -12.48 5.67
N VAL A 65 -3.11 -13.64 6.27
CA VAL A 65 -4.02 -14.32 7.18
C VAL A 65 -3.62 -14.01 8.61
N THR A 66 -4.37 -13.15 9.28
CA THR A 66 -4.17 -12.80 10.69
C THR A 66 -5.22 -13.44 11.61
N GLY A 67 -6.26 -14.01 11.02
CA GLY A 67 -7.46 -14.49 11.73
C GLY A 67 -8.45 -13.38 12.05
N SER A 68 -8.20 -12.18 11.58
CA SER A 68 -9.13 -11.06 11.71
C SER A 68 -10.26 -11.13 10.67
N PRO A 69 -11.50 -10.80 11.03
CA PRO A 69 -12.56 -10.63 10.04
C PRO A 69 -12.28 -9.47 9.06
N ALA A 70 -11.30 -8.60 9.38
CA ALA A 70 -10.84 -7.53 8.49
C ALA A 70 -9.79 -8.01 7.47
N ASP A 71 -9.32 -9.25 7.52
CA ASP A 71 -8.40 -9.80 6.52
C ASP A 71 -9.03 -9.79 5.14
N MET A 72 -8.53 -8.94 4.24
CA MET A 72 -9.04 -8.86 2.88
C MET A 72 -7.94 -9.09 1.84
N PRO A 73 -8.30 -9.68 0.69
CA PRO A 73 -7.35 -9.89 -0.38
C PRO A 73 -7.07 -8.59 -1.16
N MET A 74 -5.81 -8.45 -1.59
CA MET A 74 -5.40 -7.47 -2.58
C MET A 74 -5.36 -8.11 -3.97
N ASP A 75 -5.75 -7.33 -4.97
CA ASP A 75 -5.70 -7.73 -6.37
C ASP A 75 -4.29 -7.52 -6.93
N VAL A 76 -3.61 -8.60 -7.31
CA VAL A 76 -2.21 -8.54 -7.74
C VAL A 76 -2.03 -9.37 -9.01
N ARG A 77 -1.44 -8.78 -10.06
CA ARG A 77 -1.12 -9.46 -11.32
C ARG A 77 0.20 -10.20 -11.21
N LEU A 78 0.17 -11.35 -10.53
CA LEU A 78 1.36 -12.18 -10.35
C LEU A 78 1.86 -12.77 -11.68
N ALA A 79 3.17 -12.91 -11.80
CA ALA A 79 3.81 -13.41 -12.99
C ALA A 79 3.42 -14.86 -13.29
N VAL A 80 2.82 -15.11 -14.46
CA VAL A 80 2.44 -16.43 -14.95
C VAL A 80 3.53 -16.99 -15.86
N ASP A 81 4.04 -16.18 -16.79
CA ASP A 81 5.01 -16.59 -17.82
C ASP A 81 6.37 -15.90 -17.67
N SER A 82 6.39 -14.65 -17.21
CA SER A 82 7.62 -13.85 -17.07
C SER A 82 7.48 -12.79 -15.98
N VAL A 83 8.60 -12.44 -15.35
CA VAL A 83 8.64 -11.39 -14.34
C VAL A 83 9.05 -10.07 -14.98
N GLU A 84 8.19 -9.06 -14.89
CA GLU A 84 8.48 -7.71 -15.38
C GLU A 84 9.13 -6.85 -14.29
N TYR A 85 8.59 -6.89 -13.07
CA TYR A 85 9.11 -6.17 -11.89
C TYR A 85 8.56 -6.78 -10.60
N TYR A 86 8.89 -6.17 -9.45
CA TYR A 86 8.41 -6.61 -8.14
C TYR A 86 7.65 -5.51 -7.43
N VAL A 87 6.70 -5.89 -6.57
CA VAL A 87 6.06 -5.02 -5.60
C VAL A 87 6.24 -5.56 -4.18
N PRO A 88 6.36 -4.68 -3.16
CA PRO A 88 6.49 -5.12 -1.78
C PRO A 88 5.09 -5.36 -1.17
N PHE A 89 4.90 -6.52 -0.59
CA PHE A 89 3.75 -6.85 0.25
C PHE A 89 4.23 -6.91 1.70
N GLU A 90 3.74 -6.00 2.55
CA GLU A 90 4.20 -5.89 3.92
C GLU A 90 3.78 -7.10 4.77
N LEU A 91 4.72 -7.57 5.59
CA LEU A 91 4.52 -8.67 6.54
C LEU A 91 4.58 -8.16 7.98
N PRO A 92 3.93 -8.86 8.94
CA PRO A 92 3.94 -8.48 10.35
C PRO A 92 5.37 -8.46 10.91
N GLN A 93 5.79 -7.30 11.41
CA GLN A 93 7.12 -7.16 11.99
C GLN A 93 7.22 -7.83 13.35
N GLY A 94 8.34 -8.52 13.58
CA GLY A 94 8.61 -9.23 14.83
C GLY A 94 7.83 -10.53 15.04
N ALA A 95 7.01 -10.95 14.06
CA ALA A 95 6.33 -12.22 14.07
C ALA A 95 7.34 -13.36 13.81
N LYS A 96 7.13 -14.52 14.44
CA LYS A 96 7.92 -15.73 14.17
C LYS A 96 7.43 -16.45 12.91
N GLU A 97 6.15 -16.32 12.62
CA GLU A 97 5.49 -16.96 11.49
C GLU A 97 4.45 -16.00 10.89
N ALA A 98 4.23 -16.12 9.58
CA ALA A 98 3.14 -15.47 8.88
C ALA A 98 2.56 -16.43 7.84
N THR A 99 1.30 -16.24 7.49
CA THR A 99 0.63 -17.02 6.45
C THR A 99 0.03 -16.05 5.43
N VAL A 100 0.31 -16.29 4.16
CA VAL A 100 -0.29 -15.55 3.05
C VAL A 100 -1.03 -16.54 2.15
N THR A 101 -2.28 -16.26 1.82
CA THR A 101 -3.00 -17.03 0.80
C THR A 101 -2.94 -16.30 -0.53
N ILE A 102 -2.71 -17.04 -1.61
CA ILE A 102 -2.68 -16.52 -2.98
C ILE A 102 -3.66 -17.34 -3.80
N GLY A 103 -4.78 -16.71 -4.15
CA GLY A 103 -5.85 -17.34 -4.95
C GLY A 103 -5.87 -16.88 -6.39
N LYS A 104 -6.50 -17.64 -7.28
CA LYS A 104 -6.67 -17.38 -8.70
C LYS A 104 -5.34 -17.35 -9.51
N VAL A 105 -4.31 -18.03 -9.04
CA VAL A 105 -3.02 -18.16 -9.70
C VAL A 105 -2.70 -19.63 -9.89
N ALA A 106 -2.39 -20.04 -11.11
CA ALA A 106 -2.14 -21.44 -11.42
C ALA A 106 -0.89 -22.00 -10.71
N ALA A 107 -0.94 -23.24 -10.28
CA ALA A 107 0.15 -23.88 -9.53
C ALA A 107 1.46 -24.00 -10.33
N ASN A 108 1.42 -23.89 -11.65
CA ASN A 108 2.59 -23.89 -12.54
C ASN A 108 3.06 -22.50 -12.98
N ALA A 109 2.53 -21.41 -12.37
CA ALA A 109 2.95 -20.07 -12.71
C ALA A 109 4.40 -19.79 -12.28
N VAL A 110 5.10 -18.97 -13.06
CA VAL A 110 6.51 -18.62 -12.84
C VAL A 110 6.72 -17.89 -11.49
N CYS A 111 5.70 -17.19 -11.00
CA CYS A 111 5.80 -16.41 -9.76
C CYS A 111 6.29 -17.23 -8.55
N TRP A 112 5.97 -18.54 -8.47
CA TRP A 112 6.35 -19.36 -7.33
C TRP A 112 7.86 -19.53 -7.16
N GLU A 113 8.61 -19.46 -8.24
CA GLU A 113 10.07 -19.50 -8.21
C GLU A 113 10.71 -18.16 -7.84
N HIS A 114 9.95 -17.07 -7.98
CA HIS A 114 10.42 -15.69 -7.87
C HIS A 114 9.91 -14.93 -6.65
N ILE A 115 8.88 -15.41 -5.94
CA ILE A 115 8.47 -14.84 -4.65
C ILE A 115 9.62 -14.99 -3.64
N GLN A 116 9.98 -13.89 -2.98
CA GLN A 116 11.10 -13.87 -2.05
C GLN A 116 10.87 -12.93 -0.86
N LEU A 117 11.53 -13.22 0.27
CA LEU A 117 11.56 -12.34 1.43
C LEU A 117 12.64 -11.27 1.29
N SER A 118 12.37 -10.07 1.76
CA SER A 118 13.36 -8.99 1.81
C SER A 118 13.03 -7.98 2.92
N ASP A 119 14.08 -7.47 3.56
CA ASP A 119 13.95 -6.36 4.51
C ASP A 119 14.00 -5.00 3.84
N THR A 120 14.34 -4.97 2.56
CA THR A 120 14.43 -3.75 1.74
C THR A 120 13.69 -3.89 0.43
N PHE A 121 13.22 -2.77 -0.09
CA PHE A 121 12.68 -2.66 -1.43
C PHE A 121 13.34 -1.48 -2.15
N ASN A 122 13.87 -1.72 -3.34
CA ASN A 122 14.51 -0.67 -4.12
C ASN A 122 13.43 0.22 -4.76
N THR A 123 13.37 1.47 -4.32
CA THR A 123 12.46 2.49 -4.85
C THR A 123 13.14 3.44 -5.84
N ALA A 124 14.42 3.25 -6.13
CA ALA A 124 15.12 4.04 -7.15
C ALA A 124 14.53 3.69 -8.53
N ASN A 125 13.79 4.64 -9.08
CA ASN A 125 13.21 4.53 -10.40
C ASN A 125 13.97 5.41 -11.38
N THR A 126 14.69 4.78 -12.30
CA THR A 126 15.47 5.41 -13.37
C THR A 126 14.80 5.28 -14.74
N ASP A 127 13.51 4.91 -14.77
CA ASP A 127 12.76 4.76 -16.01
C ASP A 127 12.76 6.06 -16.81
N TYR A 128 12.92 5.94 -18.12
CA TYR A 128 12.95 7.08 -19.05
C TYR A 128 11.70 7.95 -18.97
N TYR A 129 10.54 7.36 -18.71
CA TYR A 129 9.26 8.07 -18.63
C TYR A 129 8.95 8.64 -17.25
N ARG A 130 9.82 8.42 -16.24
CA ARG A 130 9.60 9.03 -14.93
C ARG A 130 9.63 10.56 -15.02
N PRO A 131 8.57 11.26 -14.57
CA PRO A 131 8.56 12.72 -14.54
C PRO A 131 9.68 13.27 -13.65
N VAL A 132 10.31 14.38 -14.09
CA VAL A 132 11.44 15.00 -13.38
C VAL A 132 10.95 15.93 -12.27
N TYR A 133 9.83 16.63 -12.48
CA TYR A 133 9.33 17.66 -11.55
C TYR A 133 7.88 17.46 -11.10
N HIS A 134 7.10 16.61 -11.75
CA HIS A 134 5.78 16.25 -11.26
C HIS A 134 5.91 15.28 -10.08
N HIS A 135 5.06 15.47 -9.06
CA HIS A 135 4.95 14.50 -7.98
C HIS A 135 4.54 13.12 -8.53
N THR A 136 5.26 12.08 -8.12
CA THR A 136 4.92 10.68 -8.41
C THR A 136 5.16 9.84 -7.17
N PRO A 137 4.44 8.74 -6.93
CA PRO A 137 4.80 7.80 -5.89
C PRO A 137 6.15 7.15 -6.18
N LEU A 138 6.76 6.56 -5.17
CA LEU A 138 8.02 5.82 -5.33
C LEU A 138 7.86 4.60 -6.26
N TYR A 139 6.68 3.98 -6.24
CA TYR A 139 6.28 2.84 -7.07
C TYR A 139 4.75 2.76 -7.10
N GLY A 140 4.20 1.90 -7.96
CA GLY A 140 2.77 1.67 -8.05
C GLY A 140 2.02 2.66 -8.93
N TRP A 141 0.71 2.64 -8.86
CA TRP A 141 -0.20 3.50 -9.63
C TRP A 141 -0.63 4.71 -8.81
N MET A 142 -0.72 5.86 -9.45
CA MET A 142 -1.29 7.08 -8.88
C MET A 142 -2.31 7.70 -9.83
N ASN A 143 -3.43 8.17 -9.28
CA ASN A 143 -4.34 9.13 -9.92
C ASN A 143 -4.69 10.26 -8.94
N ASP A 144 -5.88 10.77 -8.91
CA ASP A 144 -6.35 11.97 -8.19
C ASP A 144 -5.52 12.37 -6.97
N ALA A 145 -4.95 13.55 -7.02
CA ALA A 145 -4.56 14.27 -5.83
C ALA A 145 -5.82 14.64 -5.04
N ASN A 146 -5.86 14.36 -3.75
CA ASN A 146 -7.00 14.65 -2.88
C ASN A 146 -6.56 14.96 -1.45
N GLY A 147 -7.48 15.28 -0.56
CA GLY A 147 -7.20 15.47 0.85
C GLY A 147 -6.15 16.55 1.17
N LEU A 148 -5.96 17.56 0.30
CA LEU A 148 -4.90 18.55 0.47
C LEU A 148 -5.12 19.38 1.72
N VAL A 149 -4.10 19.48 2.57
CA VAL A 149 -4.15 20.27 3.81
C VAL A 149 -2.76 20.82 4.18
N TYR A 150 -2.74 22.01 4.74
CA TYR A 150 -1.55 22.59 5.36
C TYR A 150 -1.72 22.62 6.88
N LYS A 151 -0.73 22.07 7.58
CA LYS A 151 -0.72 22.03 9.03
C LYS A 151 0.72 22.01 9.58
N ASP A 152 0.97 22.81 10.61
CA ASP A 152 2.24 22.83 11.36
C ASP A 152 3.50 22.94 10.48
N GLY A 153 3.42 23.76 9.40
CA GLY A 153 4.55 24.00 8.49
C GLY A 153 4.71 22.96 7.40
N GLU A 154 3.80 21.99 7.28
CA GLU A 154 3.82 20.96 6.25
C GLU A 154 2.60 21.03 5.34
N TYR A 155 2.82 20.91 4.03
CA TYR A 155 1.80 20.64 3.02
C TYR A 155 1.63 19.14 2.92
N HIS A 156 0.41 18.65 3.12
CA HIS A 156 0.07 17.25 2.95
C HIS A 156 -0.61 17.05 1.61
N LEU A 157 -0.11 16.11 0.83
CA LEU A 157 -0.68 15.65 -0.42
C LEU A 157 -1.08 14.18 -0.25
N TYR A 158 -2.37 13.92 -0.30
CA TYR A 158 -2.87 12.55 -0.44
C TYR A 158 -3.26 12.31 -1.89
N PHE A 159 -3.26 11.06 -2.30
CA PHE A 159 -3.56 10.66 -3.67
C PHE A 159 -4.12 9.25 -3.73
N GLN A 160 -4.90 8.98 -4.77
CA GLN A 160 -5.35 7.63 -5.07
C GLN A 160 -4.15 6.76 -5.41
N TYR A 161 -4.03 5.62 -4.76
CA TYR A 161 -2.81 4.82 -4.81
C TYR A 161 -3.07 3.32 -4.86
N ASN A 162 -2.46 2.62 -5.83
CA ASN A 162 -2.34 1.18 -5.83
C ASN A 162 -0.87 0.78 -5.63
N PRO A 163 -0.47 0.23 -4.48
CA PRO A 163 0.91 -0.19 -4.24
C PRO A 163 1.27 -1.54 -4.89
N TYR A 164 0.31 -2.25 -5.49
CA TYR A 164 0.49 -3.64 -5.92
C TYR A 164 0.52 -3.82 -7.44
N GLY A 165 0.74 -2.76 -8.20
CA GLY A 165 0.84 -2.81 -9.65
C GLY A 165 0.83 -1.43 -10.29
N SER A 166 1.02 -1.38 -11.62
CA SER A 166 1.05 -0.13 -12.41
C SER A 166 -0.31 0.22 -13.02
N LYS A 167 -1.39 -0.44 -12.59
CA LYS A 167 -2.75 -0.20 -13.07
C LYS A 167 -3.66 0.22 -11.92
N TRP A 168 -4.78 0.86 -12.29
CA TRP A 168 -5.83 1.20 -11.35
C TRP A 168 -6.34 -0.06 -10.63
N GLY A 169 -6.51 0.01 -9.34
CA GLY A 169 -6.98 -1.07 -8.47
C GLY A 169 -6.60 -0.81 -7.01
N ASN A 170 -7.07 -1.62 -6.08
CA ASN A 170 -6.71 -1.57 -4.64
C ASN A 170 -6.60 -0.15 -4.06
N MET A 171 -7.51 0.76 -4.39
CA MET A 171 -7.34 2.16 -4.02
C MET A 171 -7.15 2.36 -2.51
N HIS A 172 -6.03 2.97 -2.19
CA HIS A 172 -5.62 3.50 -0.89
C HIS A 172 -5.46 5.02 -1.03
N TRP A 173 -5.34 5.74 0.06
CA TRP A 173 -4.74 7.06 0.05
C TRP A 173 -3.23 6.93 0.25
N GLY A 174 -2.46 7.15 -0.80
CA GLY A 174 -1.03 7.42 -0.69
C GLY A 174 -0.82 8.77 0.00
N HIS A 175 0.38 9.02 0.54
CA HIS A 175 0.66 10.22 1.30
C HIS A 175 2.08 10.72 1.06
N SER A 176 2.20 12.02 0.82
CA SER A 176 3.47 12.73 0.81
C SER A 176 3.35 14.06 1.54
N VAL A 177 4.46 14.54 2.09
CA VAL A 177 4.53 15.83 2.77
C VAL A 177 5.64 16.67 2.19
N SER A 178 5.44 18.00 2.22
CA SER A 178 6.42 18.98 1.73
C SER A 178 6.40 20.23 2.59
N LYS A 179 7.55 20.90 2.70
CA LYS A 179 7.66 22.22 3.33
C LYS A 179 7.64 23.37 2.30
N ASP A 180 7.86 23.06 1.04
CA ASP A 180 8.07 24.06 -0.03
C ASP A 180 7.27 23.78 -1.31
N LEU A 181 6.49 22.69 -1.37
CA LEU A 181 5.73 22.21 -2.53
C LEU A 181 6.59 21.74 -3.72
N ILE A 182 7.91 21.66 -3.54
CA ILE A 182 8.87 21.23 -4.55
C ILE A 182 9.48 19.90 -4.16
N HIS A 183 9.98 19.82 -2.91
CA HIS A 183 10.59 18.61 -2.37
C HIS A 183 9.56 17.86 -1.52
N TRP A 184 9.37 16.58 -1.82
CA TRP A 184 8.35 15.76 -1.19
C TRP A 184 8.96 14.55 -0.49
N ASP A 185 8.62 14.38 0.78
CA ASP A 185 8.91 13.16 1.54
C ASP A 185 7.71 12.21 1.41
N HIS A 186 7.97 11.00 0.93
CA HIS A 186 6.96 9.96 0.79
C HIS A 186 6.77 9.24 2.11
N LEU A 187 5.53 9.10 2.53
CA LEU A 187 5.12 8.39 3.74
C LEU A 187 4.40 7.08 3.38
N ASN A 188 4.14 6.26 4.39
CA ASN A 188 3.28 5.09 4.22
C ASN A 188 1.87 5.53 3.78
N PRO A 189 1.10 4.67 3.09
CA PRO A 189 -0.29 4.97 2.79
C PRO A 189 -1.06 5.38 4.04
N ALA A 190 -1.75 6.53 3.98
CA ALA A 190 -2.47 7.10 5.10
C ALA A 190 -3.72 6.31 5.47
N ILE A 191 -4.49 5.91 4.46
CA ILE A 191 -5.73 5.17 4.64
C ILE A 191 -5.71 3.97 3.69
N ALA A 192 -5.59 2.77 4.25
CA ALA A 192 -5.61 1.54 3.48
C ALA A 192 -7.04 1.08 3.19
N ARG A 193 -7.23 0.44 2.04
CA ARG A 193 -8.43 -0.31 1.67
C ARG A 193 -8.82 -1.29 2.78
N ASP A 194 -10.11 -1.49 3.01
CA ASP A 194 -10.66 -2.43 3.98
C ASP A 194 -11.92 -3.15 3.45
N THR A 195 -12.64 -3.82 4.34
CA THR A 195 -13.84 -4.59 3.99
C THR A 195 -15.01 -3.73 3.50
N LEU A 196 -15.03 -2.42 3.76
CA LEU A 196 -16.02 -1.51 3.19
C LEU A 196 -15.75 -1.19 1.71
N GLY A 197 -14.51 -1.35 1.26
CA GLY A 197 -14.16 -1.17 -0.15
C GLY A 197 -12.86 -0.42 -0.41
N HIS A 198 -12.72 0.04 -1.65
CA HIS A 198 -11.66 0.94 -2.10
C HIS A 198 -11.78 2.30 -1.42
N ILE A 199 -10.66 2.91 -1.08
CA ILE A 199 -10.64 4.26 -0.53
C ILE A 199 -10.54 5.26 -1.69
N PHE A 200 -11.69 5.81 -2.10
CA PHE A 200 -11.78 6.82 -3.16
C PHE A 200 -11.50 8.22 -2.61
N SER A 201 -11.45 9.18 -3.51
CA SER A 201 -11.09 10.57 -3.22
C SER A 201 -12.01 11.25 -2.21
N GLY A 202 -11.51 12.33 -1.65
CA GLY A 202 -12.21 13.14 -0.67
C GLY A 202 -11.42 14.37 -0.24
N SER A 203 -11.63 14.81 0.99
CA SER A 203 -10.99 16.02 1.54
C SER A 203 -10.55 15.84 2.98
N THR A 204 -9.60 16.66 3.42
CA THR A 204 -9.19 16.75 4.82
C THR A 204 -9.47 18.16 5.36
N VAL A 205 -9.65 18.22 6.66
CA VAL A 205 -9.81 19.47 7.42
C VAL A 205 -9.01 19.39 8.72
N VAL A 206 -8.58 20.53 9.24
CA VAL A 206 -8.00 20.62 10.60
C VAL A 206 -9.09 21.09 11.56
N ASP A 207 -9.43 20.26 12.53
CA ASP A 207 -10.42 20.58 13.56
C ASP A 207 -9.80 21.43 14.68
N LYS A 208 -9.64 22.72 14.44
CA LYS A 208 -9.01 23.66 15.36
C LYS A 208 -9.72 23.78 16.71
N ASN A 209 -11.01 23.56 16.71
CA ASN A 209 -11.87 23.75 17.89
C ASN A 209 -12.24 22.44 18.59
N ASN A 210 -11.69 21.30 18.13
CA ASN A 210 -12.07 19.97 18.62
C ASN A 210 -13.59 19.73 18.56
N SER A 211 -14.23 20.25 17.52
CA SER A 211 -15.68 20.13 17.33
C SER A 211 -16.14 18.69 17.03
N ALA A 212 -15.25 17.88 16.45
CA ALA A 212 -15.49 16.47 16.21
C ALA A 212 -15.17 15.58 17.43
N GLY A 213 -14.47 16.09 18.44
CA GLY A 213 -14.16 15.37 19.67
C GLY A 213 -12.94 14.42 19.59
N TYR A 214 -12.14 14.47 18.51
CA TYR A 214 -10.98 13.59 18.31
C TYR A 214 -9.65 14.19 18.79
N GLY A 215 -9.65 15.41 19.26
CA GLY A 215 -8.47 16.16 19.73
C GLY A 215 -8.37 17.51 19.02
N LYS A 216 -7.78 18.47 19.74
CA LYS A 216 -7.52 19.80 19.18
C LYS A 216 -6.52 19.66 18.02
N ASP A 217 -6.81 20.36 16.92
CA ASP A 217 -6.00 20.37 15.71
C ASP A 217 -5.85 18.97 15.05
N ALA A 218 -6.76 18.02 15.35
CA ALA A 218 -6.81 16.74 14.64
C ALA A 218 -7.04 16.97 13.14
N ILE A 219 -6.37 16.20 12.28
CA ILE A 219 -6.69 16.15 10.85
C ILE A 219 -7.81 15.14 10.68
N ILE A 220 -8.95 15.58 10.15
CA ILE A 220 -10.09 14.72 9.85
C ILE A 220 -10.12 14.51 8.33
N ALA A 221 -10.08 13.26 7.89
CA ALA A 221 -10.22 12.86 6.51
C ALA A 221 -11.66 12.38 6.25
N PHE A 222 -12.30 12.91 5.22
CA PHE A 222 -13.59 12.46 4.69
C PHE A 222 -13.32 11.86 3.33
N TYR A 223 -13.75 10.63 3.10
CA TYR A 223 -13.47 9.90 1.88
C TYR A 223 -14.66 9.03 1.47
N THR A 224 -14.70 8.65 0.21
CA THR A 224 -15.66 7.66 -0.25
C THR A 224 -15.07 6.27 -0.11
N SER A 225 -15.77 5.34 0.52
CA SER A 225 -15.49 3.93 0.40
C SER A 225 -16.38 3.32 -0.69
N ALA A 226 -15.81 2.54 -1.61
CA ALA A 226 -16.50 2.02 -2.78
C ALA A 226 -16.32 0.51 -2.93
N SER A 227 -17.45 -0.21 -3.02
CA SER A 227 -17.49 -1.66 -3.27
C SER A 227 -18.76 -2.05 -3.99
N ASP A 228 -18.78 -3.26 -4.56
CA ASP A 228 -19.98 -3.82 -5.17
C ASP A 228 -21.09 -4.07 -4.13
N GLU A 229 -20.71 -4.37 -2.88
CA GLU A 229 -21.64 -4.67 -1.80
C GLU A 229 -22.34 -3.42 -1.24
N HIS A 230 -21.58 -2.33 -1.04
CA HIS A 230 -22.08 -1.13 -0.35
C HIS A 230 -22.30 0.06 -1.29
N GLY A 231 -21.90 -0.06 -2.57
CA GLY A 231 -21.86 1.08 -3.49
C GLY A 231 -20.80 2.10 -3.06
N GLN A 232 -21.13 3.39 -3.21
CA GLN A 232 -20.28 4.51 -2.83
C GLN A 232 -20.83 5.17 -1.57
N ILE A 233 -20.17 4.98 -0.45
CA ILE A 233 -20.58 5.46 0.87
C ILE A 233 -19.51 6.42 1.43
N GLN A 234 -19.94 7.45 2.19
CA GLN A 234 -19.01 8.38 2.78
C GLN A 234 -18.52 7.89 4.13
N CYS A 235 -17.22 7.94 4.31
CA CYS A 235 -16.52 7.50 5.51
C CYS A 235 -15.61 8.59 6.03
N MET A 236 -15.15 8.42 7.26
CA MET A 236 -14.15 9.32 7.82
C MET A 236 -13.06 8.57 8.61
N ALA A 237 -11.91 9.24 8.73
CA ALA A 237 -10.80 8.85 9.60
C ALA A 237 -10.19 10.09 10.22
N TYR A 238 -9.42 9.94 11.28
CA TYR A 238 -8.75 11.06 11.95
C TYR A 238 -7.31 10.73 12.31
N SER A 239 -6.49 11.78 12.41
CA SER A 239 -5.08 11.72 12.80
C SER A 239 -4.77 12.74 13.88
N ASN A 240 -4.02 12.32 14.91
CA ASN A 240 -3.52 13.16 15.99
C ASN A 240 -1.99 13.34 15.95
N ASP A 241 -1.32 12.78 14.95
CA ASP A 241 0.13 12.77 14.80
C ASP A 241 0.60 13.49 13.52
N ASN A 242 -0.10 14.58 13.18
CA ASN A 242 0.15 15.36 11.97
C ASN A 242 0.08 14.50 10.67
N GLY A 243 -0.95 13.66 10.57
CA GLY A 243 -1.21 12.86 9.38
C GLY A 243 -0.32 11.63 9.21
N ARG A 244 0.54 11.29 10.17
CA ARG A 244 1.44 10.12 10.04
C ARG A 244 0.69 8.81 10.12
N THR A 245 -0.36 8.75 10.94
CA THR A 245 -1.29 7.62 11.03
C THR A 245 -2.73 8.10 11.10
N TYR A 246 -3.64 7.27 10.61
CA TYR A 246 -5.08 7.53 10.64
C TYR A 246 -5.82 6.40 11.33
N THR A 247 -6.76 6.77 12.20
CA THR A 247 -7.73 5.87 12.79
C THR A 247 -9.06 6.04 12.06
N LYS A 248 -9.58 4.98 11.45
CA LYS A 248 -10.90 4.99 10.83
C LYS A 248 -11.98 5.11 11.89
N TYR A 249 -13.03 5.88 11.58
CA TYR A 249 -14.17 6.00 12.47
C TYR A 249 -14.89 4.67 12.65
N GLU A 250 -15.12 4.27 13.88
CA GLU A 250 -15.69 2.95 14.21
C GLU A 250 -17.11 2.72 13.67
N LYS A 251 -17.86 3.83 13.45
CA LYS A 251 -19.24 3.80 12.96
C LYS A 251 -19.35 4.22 11.49
N ASN A 252 -18.29 4.03 10.71
CA ASN A 252 -18.41 4.18 9.27
C ASN A 252 -19.43 3.17 8.69
N PRO A 253 -20.22 3.54 7.66
CA PRO A 253 -20.22 4.83 6.95
C PRO A 253 -20.95 5.94 7.73
N ILE A 254 -20.54 7.21 7.50
CA ILE A 254 -21.22 8.39 8.05
C ILE A 254 -22.39 8.86 7.18
N LEU A 255 -22.36 8.58 5.89
CA LEU A 255 -23.44 8.85 4.94
C LEU A 255 -23.54 7.73 3.90
N THR A 256 -24.75 7.38 3.55
CA THR A 256 -25.04 6.46 2.44
C THR A 256 -25.70 7.22 1.30
N PRO A 257 -25.62 6.73 0.04
CA PRO A 257 -26.26 7.39 -1.09
C PRO A 257 -27.78 7.48 -0.90
N PHE A 258 -28.36 8.52 -1.44
CA PHE A 258 -29.83 8.61 -1.57
C PHE A 258 -30.31 7.63 -2.65
N ASP A 259 -31.58 7.26 -2.60
CA ASP A 259 -32.18 6.34 -3.56
C ASP A 259 -31.93 6.79 -5.01
N GLY A 260 -31.37 5.87 -5.81
CA GLY A 260 -31.08 6.07 -7.23
C GLY A 260 -29.76 6.73 -7.57
N LEU A 261 -28.98 7.18 -6.57
CA LEU A 261 -27.63 7.72 -6.81
C LEU A 261 -26.60 6.60 -6.89
N LYS A 262 -26.00 6.41 -8.07
CA LYS A 262 -24.86 5.50 -8.27
C LYS A 262 -23.53 6.14 -7.94
N ASP A 263 -23.36 7.40 -8.33
CA ASP A 263 -22.14 8.17 -8.24
C ASP A 263 -22.23 9.15 -7.06
N PHE A 264 -22.05 8.63 -5.85
CA PHE A 264 -22.07 9.39 -4.60
C PHE A 264 -20.69 9.39 -3.98
N ARG A 265 -19.78 10.28 -4.45
CA ARG A 265 -18.38 10.28 -4.08
C ARG A 265 -17.76 11.66 -4.00
N ASP A 266 -16.48 11.70 -3.59
CA ASP A 266 -15.60 12.87 -3.53
C ASP A 266 -16.10 13.97 -2.58
N PRO A 267 -16.33 13.67 -1.29
CA PRO A 267 -16.89 14.62 -0.34
C PRO A 267 -15.93 15.79 -0.13
N LYS A 268 -16.44 17.01 -0.23
CA LYS A 268 -15.75 18.23 0.16
C LYS A 268 -16.35 18.76 1.45
N VAL A 269 -15.56 18.78 2.52
CA VAL A 269 -15.95 19.28 3.84
C VAL A 269 -15.14 20.52 4.20
N PHE A 270 -15.81 21.52 4.79
CA PHE A 270 -15.18 22.73 5.30
C PHE A 270 -15.99 23.30 6.47
N TRP A 271 -15.33 24.06 7.31
CA TRP A 271 -16.02 24.77 8.39
C TRP A 271 -16.79 25.96 7.87
N TYR A 272 -18.09 26.00 8.10
CA TYR A 272 -18.95 27.11 7.72
C TYR A 272 -19.18 28.04 8.93
N GLU A 273 -18.36 29.08 9.01
CA GLU A 273 -18.30 30.00 10.16
C GLU A 273 -19.66 30.62 10.53
N PRO A 274 -20.51 31.11 9.57
CA PRO A 274 -21.79 31.73 9.95
C PRO A 274 -22.74 30.79 10.68
N ALA A 275 -22.69 29.49 10.43
CA ALA A 275 -23.57 28.51 11.05
C ALA A 275 -22.84 27.68 12.14
N GLN A 276 -21.55 27.94 12.39
CA GLN A 276 -20.72 27.21 13.35
C GLN A 276 -20.81 25.69 13.20
N LYS A 277 -20.68 25.21 11.95
CA LYS A 277 -20.79 23.77 11.63
C LYS A 277 -19.96 23.39 10.41
N TRP A 278 -19.69 22.15 10.35
CA TRP A 278 -19.10 21.52 9.16
C TRP A 278 -20.12 21.35 8.04
#